data_420fa6b0befeda18fcc8863c93f52daa
#
_entry.id   420fa6b0befeda18fcc8863c93f52daa
#
_cell.length_a   1.000
_cell.length_b   1.000
_cell.length_c   1.000
_cell.angle_alpha   90.00
_cell.angle_beta   90.00
_cell.angle_gamma   90.00
#
_symmetry.space_group_name_H-M   'P 1'
#
loop_
_entity.id
_entity.type
_entity.pdbx_description
1 polymer ?
#
loop_
_entity_poly.entity_id
_entity_poly.type
_entity_poly.pdbx_seq_one_letter_code
_entity_poly.pdbx_strand_id
1 'polypeptide(L)'
;MRGAAVLWYTVGMKNINLAKAVFVSAAVVAAPTAVFAALYGDTPDAKHAWAVHDWNRPKPAKVEVDAKGVPSDAVVLFDGTKASFEKNWRDSKGNPSKWSYSDEGYFYTVPDWKNGGAIFTREEFGDCQLHIEYRHDPERLFKDKGPQMRGNSGVFLMGNYEVQVLESYYTSADLDGKEGFVDNYTDGQAGSVYAENPPMVNPARKPGEWQVYDIVFHQPVWKDGQLVHPGSVTVFFNGVLVQDHWEMEGLTTHCKRRPLAPHATKGPLQLQDHGCVVQFRNIWYRPLPSRWDNLTHSAMSACPQKVMELRRETAAKLFAKIADPKAATAANVKALGEVISYANEGEYCAAFWRALEAYRAKPGDAKEIEDLNKALDVLVRNNVIPASAKVAAK
;
A
#
# COMPACT_ATOMS: atom_id res chain seq x y z
N MET A 1 -24.76 41.18 -22.15
CA MET A 1 -24.72 41.77 -23.52
C MET A 1 -23.82 40.92 -24.39
N ARG A 2 -24.33 40.54 -25.55
CA ARG A 2 -23.73 39.78 -26.69
C ARG A 2 -23.40 38.32 -26.38
N GLY A 3 -24.11 37.23 -26.73
CA GLY A 3 -24.98 36.97 -27.90
C GLY A 3 -24.14 36.47 -29.09
N ALA A 4 -23.82 35.12 -29.12
CA ALA A 4 -23.28 34.50 -30.32
C ALA A 4 -24.28 33.44 -30.81
N ALA A 5 -24.91 33.71 -31.96
CA ALA A 5 -25.84 32.84 -32.63
C ALA A 5 -25.07 31.77 -33.42
N VAL A 6 -25.54 30.53 -33.35
CA VAL A 6 -25.07 29.41 -34.19
C VAL A 6 -26.01 29.34 -35.40
N LEU A 7 -25.44 29.54 -36.58
CA LEU A 7 -26.15 29.41 -37.88
C LEU A 7 -26.10 27.94 -38.34
N TRP A 8 -27.27 27.37 -38.55
CA TRP A 8 -27.43 26.07 -39.25
C TRP A 8 -27.53 26.29 -40.74
N TYR A 9 -26.64 25.68 -41.50
CA TYR A 9 -26.78 25.57 -42.95
C TYR A 9 -27.30 24.18 -43.32
N THR A 10 -28.53 24.12 -43.88
CA THR A 10 -29.06 22.95 -44.57
C THR A 10 -28.64 23.00 -46.02
N VAL A 11 -27.88 22.00 -46.48
CA VAL A 11 -27.62 21.80 -47.90
C VAL A 11 -28.35 20.54 -48.37
N GLY A 12 -29.18 20.75 -49.37
CA GLY A 12 -30.04 19.74 -49.96
C GLY A 12 -29.31 18.65 -50.72
N MET A 13 -29.81 17.43 -50.53
CA MET A 13 -29.36 16.24 -51.28
C MET A 13 -29.85 16.29 -52.73
N LYS A 14 -28.93 16.20 -53.69
CA LYS A 14 -29.20 15.73 -55.04
C LYS A 14 -28.48 14.41 -55.27
N ASN A 15 -29.21 13.46 -55.82
CA ASN A 15 -28.82 12.10 -56.15
C ASN A 15 -27.49 12.00 -56.93
N ILE A 16 -26.57 11.16 -56.38
CA ILE A 16 -25.40 10.71 -57.14
C ILE A 16 -25.37 9.18 -57.12
N ASN A 17 -25.32 8.62 -58.34
CA ASN A 17 -25.25 7.19 -58.65
C ASN A 17 -24.11 6.47 -57.91
N LEU A 18 -24.42 5.30 -57.34
CA LEU A 18 -23.44 4.36 -56.78
C LEU A 18 -22.63 3.72 -57.91
N ALA A 19 -21.46 4.24 -58.18
CA ALA A 19 -20.41 3.49 -58.85
C ALA A 19 -19.60 2.75 -57.76
N LYS A 20 -19.46 1.44 -57.92
CA LYS A 20 -18.72 0.56 -57.00
C LYS A 20 -17.26 0.98 -56.94
N ALA A 21 -16.89 1.73 -55.92
CA ALA A 21 -15.51 1.92 -55.52
C ALA A 21 -15.09 0.81 -54.55
N VAL A 22 -14.29 -0.13 -55.05
CA VAL A 22 -13.60 -1.11 -54.21
C VAL A 22 -12.54 -0.36 -53.45
N PHE A 23 -12.83 -0.02 -52.20
CA PHE A 23 -11.81 0.43 -51.28
C PHE A 23 -10.97 -0.79 -50.83
N VAL A 24 -9.82 -0.96 -51.42
CA VAL A 24 -8.75 -1.77 -50.83
C VAL A 24 -8.23 -0.98 -49.63
N SER A 25 -8.80 -1.28 -48.47
CA SER A 25 -8.22 -0.83 -47.21
C SER A 25 -6.87 -1.53 -47.02
N ALA A 26 -5.82 -0.88 -47.46
CA ALA A 26 -4.48 -1.23 -46.96
C ALA A 26 -4.50 -0.97 -45.43
N ALA A 27 -4.75 -2.00 -44.66
CA ALA A 27 -4.47 -1.98 -43.25
C ALA A 27 -2.94 -1.74 -43.12
N VAL A 28 -2.57 -0.50 -42.91
CA VAL A 28 -1.25 -0.18 -42.37
C VAL A 28 -1.27 -0.79 -40.97
N VAL A 29 -0.82 -2.03 -40.85
CA VAL A 29 -0.41 -2.58 -39.59
C VAL A 29 0.77 -1.69 -39.18
N ALA A 30 0.46 -0.66 -38.42
CA ALA A 30 1.47 0.04 -37.65
C ALA A 30 2.09 -1.04 -36.77
N ALA A 31 3.25 -1.56 -37.20
CA ALA A 31 4.09 -2.34 -36.30
C ALA A 31 4.18 -1.52 -35.01
N PRO A 32 3.91 -2.10 -33.84
CA PRO A 32 4.15 -1.38 -32.62
C PRO A 32 5.61 -0.97 -32.71
N THR A 33 5.86 0.33 -32.79
CA THR A 33 7.18 0.87 -32.52
C THR A 33 7.43 0.46 -31.08
N ALA A 34 8.13 -0.65 -30.91
CA ALA A 34 8.69 -1.02 -29.62
C ALA A 34 9.53 0.20 -29.25
N VAL A 35 8.98 1.01 -28.36
CA VAL A 35 9.79 2.00 -27.65
C VAL A 35 10.70 1.16 -26.80
N PHE A 36 11.86 0.80 -27.38
CA PHE A 36 12.92 0.21 -26.60
C PHE A 36 13.25 1.26 -25.56
N ALA A 37 12.85 0.99 -24.34
CA ALA A 37 13.28 1.79 -23.23
C ALA A 37 14.79 1.73 -23.25
N ALA A 38 15.41 2.81 -23.65
CA ALA A 38 16.84 2.88 -23.63
C ALA A 38 17.28 2.55 -22.21
N LEU A 39 18.26 1.70 -22.06
CA LEU A 39 18.93 1.46 -20.80
C LEU A 39 19.59 2.78 -20.38
N TYR A 40 18.92 3.56 -19.51
CA TYR A 40 19.41 4.89 -19.16
C TYR A 40 20.31 4.90 -17.93
N GLY A 41 19.97 4.08 -16.94
CA GLY A 41 20.60 4.09 -15.65
C GLY A 41 21.31 2.78 -15.33
N ASP A 42 21.59 2.61 -14.07
CA ASP A 42 22.20 1.39 -13.56
C ASP A 42 21.28 0.20 -13.81
N THR A 43 21.85 -0.91 -14.23
CA THR A 43 21.12 -2.14 -14.53
C THR A 43 20.65 -2.83 -13.26
N PRO A 44 19.67 -3.77 -13.35
CA PRO A 44 19.31 -4.63 -12.22
C PRO A 44 20.53 -5.33 -11.62
N ASP A 45 20.57 -5.45 -10.30
CA ASP A 45 21.66 -6.09 -9.56
C ASP A 45 21.12 -7.11 -8.53
N ALA A 46 21.96 -7.54 -7.60
CA ALA A 46 21.59 -8.51 -6.58
C ALA A 46 20.53 -8.00 -5.58
N LYS A 47 20.35 -6.69 -5.48
CA LYS A 47 19.40 -6.02 -4.57
C LYS A 47 18.22 -5.39 -5.27
N HIS A 48 18.34 -5.13 -6.56
CA HIS A 48 17.37 -4.40 -7.36
C HIS A 48 16.87 -5.22 -8.54
N ALA A 49 15.58 -5.51 -8.57
CA ALA A 49 14.98 -6.31 -9.64
C ALA A 49 14.82 -5.54 -10.95
N TRP A 50 14.85 -4.21 -10.91
CA TRP A 50 14.70 -3.33 -12.07
C TRP A 50 15.84 -2.32 -12.15
N ALA A 51 16.12 -1.85 -13.37
CA ALA A 51 17.06 -0.77 -13.61
C ALA A 51 16.55 0.57 -13.02
N VAL A 52 17.45 1.53 -12.90
CA VAL A 52 17.05 2.91 -12.60
C VAL A 52 16.24 3.46 -13.79
N HIS A 53 15.08 4.06 -13.51
CA HIS A 53 14.10 4.56 -14.51
C HIS A 53 13.57 3.49 -15.48
N ASP A 54 13.43 2.29 -14.99
CA ASP A 54 13.02 1.13 -15.77
C ASP A 54 11.53 1.21 -16.23
N TRP A 55 11.34 1.17 -17.54
CA TRP A 55 9.99 1.16 -18.13
C TRP A 55 9.24 -0.17 -17.95
N ASN A 56 9.97 -1.25 -17.68
CA ASN A 56 9.39 -2.59 -17.44
C ASN A 56 8.94 -2.76 -16.00
N ARG A 57 9.33 -1.85 -15.09
CA ARG A 57 8.87 -1.89 -13.71
C ARG A 57 7.35 -1.74 -13.66
N PRO A 58 6.63 -2.60 -12.92
CA PRO A 58 5.19 -2.51 -12.79
C PRO A 58 4.73 -1.12 -12.38
N LYS A 59 3.73 -0.59 -13.07
CA LYS A 59 3.13 0.69 -12.73
C LYS A 59 2.26 0.52 -11.49
N PRO A 60 2.22 1.51 -10.58
CA PRO A 60 1.31 1.46 -9.45
C PRO A 60 -0.15 1.42 -9.93
N ALA A 61 -0.96 0.62 -9.28
CA ALA A 61 -2.40 0.60 -9.55
C ALA A 61 -3.02 1.96 -9.18
N LYS A 62 -3.98 2.41 -9.97
CA LYS A 62 -4.76 3.60 -9.64
C LYS A 62 -5.73 3.27 -8.53
N VAL A 63 -5.72 4.06 -7.47
CA VAL A 63 -6.68 3.98 -6.36
C VAL A 63 -7.47 5.27 -6.35
N GLU A 64 -8.79 5.17 -6.37
CA GLU A 64 -9.70 6.30 -6.22
C GLU A 64 -10.16 6.39 -4.77
N VAL A 65 -10.40 7.59 -4.27
CA VAL A 65 -10.88 7.83 -2.91
C VAL A 65 -12.26 8.47 -3.00
N ASP A 66 -13.22 7.90 -2.30
CA ASP A 66 -14.60 8.41 -2.29
C ASP A 66 -14.76 9.66 -1.40
N ALA A 67 -15.98 10.21 -1.34
CA ALA A 67 -16.29 11.40 -0.55
C ALA A 67 -16.17 11.18 0.98
N LYS A 68 -16.12 9.93 1.44
CA LYS A 68 -15.90 9.57 2.85
C LYS A 68 -14.43 9.27 3.17
N GLY A 69 -13.54 9.45 2.19
CA GLY A 69 -12.12 9.13 2.34
C GLY A 69 -11.79 7.65 2.20
N VAL A 70 -12.70 6.81 1.68
CA VAL A 70 -12.49 5.36 1.53
C VAL A 70 -11.79 5.06 0.20
N PRO A 71 -10.58 4.48 0.22
CA PRO A 71 -9.89 4.04 -0.98
C PRO A 71 -10.59 2.88 -1.68
N SER A 72 -10.59 2.86 -3.02
CA SER A 72 -11.25 1.84 -3.84
C SER A 72 -10.68 0.43 -3.69
N ASP A 73 -9.46 0.30 -3.14
CA ASP A 73 -8.80 -0.97 -2.79
C ASP A 73 -8.88 -1.31 -1.30
N ALA A 74 -9.70 -0.56 -0.53
CA ALA A 74 -9.93 -0.83 0.88
C ALA A 74 -10.98 -1.92 1.10
N VAL A 75 -10.80 -2.68 2.17
CA VAL A 75 -11.81 -3.58 2.72
C VAL A 75 -12.60 -2.80 3.77
N VAL A 76 -13.89 -2.60 3.52
CA VAL A 76 -14.77 -1.86 4.42
C VAL A 76 -15.29 -2.78 5.53
N LEU A 77 -14.94 -2.46 6.76
CA LEU A 77 -15.38 -3.19 7.96
C LEU A 77 -16.67 -2.62 8.52
N PHE A 78 -16.91 -1.32 8.33
CA PHE A 78 -18.17 -0.67 8.69
C PHE A 78 -18.40 0.59 7.82
N ASP A 79 -19.47 0.58 7.04
CA ASP A 79 -19.85 1.64 6.10
C ASP A 79 -20.93 2.60 6.64
N GLY A 80 -21.35 2.41 7.90
CA GLY A 80 -22.44 3.15 8.53
C GLY A 80 -23.79 2.43 8.46
N THR A 81 -23.89 1.23 7.90
CA THR A 81 -25.14 0.46 7.83
C THR A 81 -25.20 -0.66 8.85
N LYS A 82 -26.42 -0.97 9.32
CA LYS A 82 -26.67 -2.10 10.20
C LYS A 82 -26.25 -3.42 9.57
N ALA A 83 -26.47 -3.57 8.27
CA ALA A 83 -26.08 -4.76 7.52
C ALA A 83 -24.57 -5.00 7.55
N SER A 84 -23.75 -3.95 7.37
CA SER A 84 -22.31 -4.06 7.45
C SER A 84 -21.83 -4.38 8.87
N PHE A 85 -22.48 -3.82 9.90
CA PHE A 85 -22.18 -4.15 11.29
C PHE A 85 -22.46 -5.62 11.59
N GLU A 86 -23.64 -6.13 11.30
CA GLU A 86 -24.03 -7.53 11.55
C GLU A 86 -23.19 -8.53 10.73
N LYS A 87 -22.83 -8.15 9.51
CA LYS A 87 -22.00 -8.98 8.62
C LYS A 87 -20.56 -9.11 9.11
N ASN A 88 -19.95 -8.02 9.55
CA ASN A 88 -18.50 -7.96 9.72
C ASN A 88 -18.03 -8.12 11.17
N TRP A 89 -18.92 -7.94 12.15
CA TRP A 89 -18.55 -7.95 13.57
C TRP A 89 -19.19 -9.09 14.34
N ARG A 90 -18.48 -9.59 15.35
CA ARG A 90 -18.87 -10.71 16.20
C ARG A 90 -18.40 -10.51 17.64
N ASP A 91 -18.98 -11.26 18.58
CA ASP A 91 -18.44 -11.41 19.93
C ASP A 91 -17.21 -12.36 19.95
N SER A 92 -16.61 -12.55 21.10
CA SER A 92 -15.45 -13.44 21.29
C SER A 92 -15.76 -14.93 21.00
N LYS A 93 -17.03 -15.32 20.97
CA LYS A 93 -17.49 -16.70 20.70
C LYS A 93 -17.95 -16.91 19.25
N GLY A 94 -17.86 -15.86 18.39
CA GLY A 94 -18.30 -15.94 17.01
C GLY A 94 -19.78 -15.59 16.76
N ASN A 95 -20.55 -15.29 17.82
CA ASN A 95 -21.94 -14.88 17.70
C ASN A 95 -22.07 -13.42 17.23
N PRO A 96 -23.24 -12.96 16.79
CA PRO A 96 -23.50 -11.56 16.52
C PRO A 96 -23.08 -10.65 17.69
N SER A 97 -22.51 -9.50 17.37
CA SER A 97 -22.15 -8.51 18.38
C SER A 97 -23.36 -8.06 19.19
N LYS A 98 -23.17 -7.83 20.48
CA LYS A 98 -24.20 -7.27 21.37
C LYS A 98 -24.14 -5.75 21.47
N TRP A 99 -23.15 -5.11 20.82
CA TRP A 99 -23.09 -3.65 20.79
C TRP A 99 -24.29 -3.08 20.06
N SER A 100 -24.65 -1.87 20.40
CA SER A 100 -25.81 -1.19 19.82
C SER A 100 -25.44 -0.51 18.51
N TYR A 101 -26.44 -0.42 17.61
CA TYR A 101 -26.33 0.30 16.34
C TYR A 101 -27.30 1.52 16.39
N SER A 102 -26.88 2.61 15.77
CA SER A 102 -27.67 3.83 15.57
C SER A 102 -27.91 4.08 14.08
N ASP A 103 -29.15 4.47 13.74
CA ASP A 103 -29.53 4.85 12.37
C ASP A 103 -28.80 6.12 11.88
N GLU A 104 -28.08 6.80 12.78
CA GLU A 104 -27.14 7.89 12.42
C GLU A 104 -25.82 7.38 11.81
N GLY A 105 -25.67 6.05 11.61
CA GLY A 105 -24.54 5.44 10.92
C GLY A 105 -23.31 5.21 11.79
N TYR A 106 -23.51 4.90 13.07
CA TYR A 106 -22.46 4.44 13.98
C TYR A 106 -22.93 3.27 14.85
N PHE A 107 -22.03 2.51 15.40
CA PHE A 107 -22.31 1.56 16.46
C PHE A 107 -21.54 1.96 17.74
N TYR A 108 -21.96 1.45 18.90
CA TYR A 108 -21.39 1.86 20.17
C TYR A 108 -21.41 0.73 21.22
N THR A 109 -20.49 0.85 22.18
CA THR A 109 -20.38 -0.04 23.33
C THR A 109 -21.64 0.00 24.19
N VAL A 110 -22.04 -1.15 24.73
CA VAL A 110 -23.09 -1.23 25.73
C VAL A 110 -22.42 -1.22 27.10
N PRO A 111 -22.69 -0.22 27.96
CA PRO A 111 -22.00 -0.07 29.25
C PRO A 111 -22.51 -1.10 30.28
N ASP A 112 -22.37 -2.36 29.97
CA ASP A 112 -22.79 -3.48 30.85
C ASP A 112 -21.75 -4.60 30.73
N TRP A 113 -20.85 -4.65 31.69
CA TRP A 113 -19.82 -5.67 31.80
C TRP A 113 -20.30 -7.11 31.71
N LYS A 114 -21.59 -7.35 32.07
CA LYS A 114 -22.17 -8.68 32.05
C LYS A 114 -22.68 -9.07 30.66
N ASN A 115 -23.13 -8.09 29.89
CA ASN A 115 -23.78 -8.31 28.61
C ASN A 115 -23.04 -7.69 27.42
N GLY A 116 -22.03 -6.81 27.65
CA GLY A 116 -21.15 -6.24 26.68
C GLY A 116 -20.03 -7.19 26.26
N GLY A 117 -18.83 -6.71 26.37
CA GLY A 117 -17.57 -7.38 26.00
C GLY A 117 -17.02 -6.89 24.67
N ALA A 118 -15.75 -7.18 24.46
CA ALA A 118 -15.07 -6.79 23.22
C ALA A 118 -15.74 -7.41 21.99
N ILE A 119 -15.69 -6.67 20.89
CA ILE A 119 -16.11 -7.17 19.58
C ILE A 119 -14.91 -7.34 18.64
N PHE A 120 -15.06 -8.23 17.70
CA PHE A 120 -14.00 -8.66 16.79
C PHE A 120 -14.52 -8.64 15.36
N THR A 121 -13.65 -8.29 14.41
CA THR A 121 -13.98 -8.52 13.01
C THR A 121 -14.04 -10.01 12.69
N ARG A 122 -14.89 -10.39 11.71
CA ARG A 122 -14.86 -11.74 11.14
C ARG A 122 -13.69 -11.92 10.19
N GLU A 123 -13.32 -10.85 9.48
CA GLU A 123 -12.12 -10.78 8.66
C GLU A 123 -10.89 -10.70 9.56
N GLU A 124 -9.86 -11.48 9.23
CA GLU A 124 -8.56 -11.47 9.88
C GLU A 124 -7.49 -10.97 8.94
N PHE A 125 -6.65 -10.05 9.40
CA PHE A 125 -5.60 -9.43 8.60
C PHE A 125 -4.34 -9.17 9.44
N GLY A 126 -3.22 -8.96 8.74
CA GLY A 126 -1.93 -8.61 9.35
C GLY A 126 -1.55 -7.18 9.03
N ASP A 127 -0.45 -7.00 8.28
CA ASP A 127 0.03 -5.68 7.86
C ASP A 127 -1.05 -4.88 7.15
N CYS A 128 -1.31 -3.66 7.64
CA CYS A 128 -2.42 -2.87 7.13
C CYS A 128 -2.21 -1.36 7.31
N GLN A 129 -2.91 -0.60 6.47
CA GLN A 129 -3.35 0.75 6.79
C GLN A 129 -4.79 0.64 7.29
N LEU A 130 -5.05 1.06 8.52
CA LEU A 130 -6.37 1.06 9.15
C LEU A 130 -6.85 2.50 9.34
N HIS A 131 -8.09 2.75 8.99
CA HIS A 131 -8.80 3.98 9.31
C HIS A 131 -9.98 3.66 10.22
N ILE A 132 -10.14 4.43 11.30
CA ILE A 132 -11.24 4.28 12.24
C ILE A 132 -11.60 5.64 12.85
N GLU A 133 -12.89 5.94 12.89
CA GLU A 133 -13.40 7.12 13.58
C GLU A 133 -14.14 6.71 14.86
N TYR A 134 -13.90 7.45 15.95
CA TYR A 134 -14.59 7.24 17.21
C TYR A 134 -15.05 8.57 17.83
N ARG A 135 -16.01 8.50 18.75
CA ARG A 135 -16.55 9.67 19.43
C ARG A 135 -16.98 9.31 20.84
N HIS A 136 -16.71 10.19 21.79
CA HIS A 136 -17.22 10.11 23.15
C HIS A 136 -18.54 10.85 23.29
N ASP A 137 -19.50 10.28 24.01
CA ASP A 137 -20.75 10.94 24.37
C ASP A 137 -20.50 11.92 25.52
N PRO A 138 -20.59 13.23 25.31
CA PRO A 138 -20.26 14.23 26.32
C PRO A 138 -21.17 14.15 27.56
N GLU A 139 -22.42 13.67 27.42
CA GLU A 139 -23.35 13.55 28.54
C GLU A 139 -23.01 12.40 29.50
N ARG A 140 -22.26 11.41 29.00
CA ARG A 140 -21.92 10.19 29.75
C ARG A 140 -20.49 10.18 30.26
N LEU A 141 -19.65 11.04 29.75
CA LEU A 141 -18.22 10.98 29.92
C LEU A 141 -17.74 11.18 31.38
N PHE A 142 -18.37 12.10 32.10
CA PHE A 142 -17.97 12.48 33.47
C PHE A 142 -18.78 11.81 34.58
N LYS A 143 -19.63 10.88 34.24
CA LYS A 143 -20.39 10.12 35.24
C LYS A 143 -19.56 9.04 35.93
N ASP A 144 -18.45 8.64 35.28
CA ASP A 144 -17.57 7.59 35.76
C ASP A 144 -16.42 8.21 36.58
N LYS A 145 -16.05 7.54 37.63
CA LYS A 145 -15.00 7.97 38.55
C LYS A 145 -13.65 7.45 38.12
N GLY A 146 -12.70 8.32 37.95
CA GLY A 146 -11.31 8.03 37.68
C GLY A 146 -10.88 8.24 36.20
N PRO A 147 -9.59 8.51 36.04
CA PRO A 147 -9.05 8.97 34.74
C PRO A 147 -9.17 7.94 33.62
N GLN A 148 -9.04 6.66 33.94
CA GLN A 148 -9.14 5.57 32.96
C GLN A 148 -10.58 5.12 32.67
N MET A 149 -11.59 5.79 33.25
CA MET A 149 -13.01 5.52 33.00
C MET A 149 -13.69 6.61 32.15
N ARG A 150 -12.92 7.53 31.60
CA ARG A 150 -13.45 8.58 30.71
C ARG A 150 -13.44 8.14 29.25
N GLY A 151 -14.48 7.42 28.82
CA GLY A 151 -14.62 6.94 27.44
C GLY A 151 -13.53 5.96 27.03
N ASN A 152 -13.15 5.08 27.95
CA ASN A 152 -12.11 4.08 27.69
C ASN A 152 -12.60 3.00 26.73
N SER A 153 -11.79 2.72 25.74
CA SER A 153 -11.86 1.64 24.79
C SER A 153 -10.45 1.38 24.23
N GLY A 154 -10.30 0.49 23.27
CA GLY A 154 -9.02 0.22 22.61
C GLY A 154 -9.23 -0.35 21.22
N VAL A 155 -8.33 0.02 20.32
CA VAL A 155 -8.21 -0.54 18.97
C VAL A 155 -7.09 -1.55 18.99
N PHE A 156 -7.43 -2.84 19.04
CA PHE A 156 -6.46 -3.93 19.12
C PHE A 156 -6.17 -4.51 17.74
N LEU A 157 -5.00 -4.23 17.22
CA LEU A 157 -4.48 -4.79 15.99
C LEU A 157 -4.16 -6.27 16.21
N MET A 158 -4.71 -7.13 15.35
CA MET A 158 -4.63 -8.60 15.48
C MET A 158 -5.10 -9.14 16.85
N GLY A 159 -5.89 -8.36 17.61
CA GLY A 159 -6.32 -8.71 18.96
C GLY A 159 -5.19 -8.69 20.03
N ASN A 160 -4.01 -8.16 19.69
CA ASN A 160 -2.81 -8.24 20.53
C ASN A 160 -2.18 -6.89 20.86
N TYR A 161 -2.26 -5.90 19.97
CA TYR A 161 -1.53 -4.64 20.04
C TYR A 161 -2.49 -3.47 20.08
N GLU A 162 -2.55 -2.78 21.21
CA GLU A 162 -3.56 -1.76 21.47
C GLU A 162 -3.06 -0.36 21.13
N VAL A 163 -3.83 0.34 20.31
CA VAL A 163 -3.83 1.79 20.25
C VAL A 163 -4.98 2.29 21.12
N GLN A 164 -4.64 3.02 22.18
CA GLN A 164 -5.58 3.43 23.21
C GLN A 164 -6.64 4.40 22.69
N VAL A 165 -7.89 4.18 23.10
CA VAL A 165 -9.02 5.10 22.93
C VAL A 165 -9.44 5.58 24.32
N LEU A 166 -9.36 6.90 24.53
CA LEU A 166 -9.68 7.52 25.79
C LEU A 166 -10.08 8.98 25.57
N GLU A 167 -10.88 9.55 26.45
CA GLU A 167 -11.03 10.99 26.50
C GLU A 167 -9.75 11.63 27.04
N SER A 168 -9.08 12.39 26.23
CA SER A 168 -7.80 13.04 26.54
C SER A 168 -7.78 14.53 26.18
N TYR A 169 -8.92 15.10 25.77
CA TYR A 169 -9.00 16.53 25.46
C TYR A 169 -8.83 17.40 26.70
N TYR A 170 -9.54 17.05 27.79
CA TYR A 170 -9.44 17.80 29.02
C TYR A 170 -8.25 17.32 29.86
N THR A 171 -7.48 18.29 30.34
CA THR A 171 -6.40 18.10 31.31
C THR A 171 -6.78 18.74 32.64
N SER A 172 -6.03 18.46 33.70
CA SER A 172 -6.22 19.12 35.00
C SER A 172 -6.07 20.65 34.90
N ALA A 173 -5.24 21.14 33.97
CA ALA A 173 -5.05 22.57 33.71
C ALA A 173 -6.30 23.21 33.07
N ASP A 174 -7.04 22.49 32.21
CA ASP A 174 -8.24 22.98 31.53
C ASP A 174 -9.43 23.05 32.47
N LEU A 175 -9.49 22.20 33.46
CA LEU A 175 -10.63 22.04 34.37
C LEU A 175 -10.47 22.83 35.66
N ASP A 176 -9.47 23.69 35.78
CA ASP A 176 -9.17 24.67 36.82
C ASP A 176 -9.82 24.34 38.19
N GLY A 177 -9.25 23.33 38.86
CA GLY A 177 -9.63 22.98 40.22
C GLY A 177 -10.99 22.32 40.41
N LYS A 178 -11.61 21.76 39.36
CA LYS A 178 -12.81 20.92 39.57
C LYS A 178 -12.43 19.74 40.47
N GLU A 179 -13.04 19.70 41.61
CA GLU A 179 -12.82 18.68 42.64
C GLU A 179 -12.98 17.29 42.06
N GLY A 180 -11.91 16.47 42.16
CA GLY A 180 -11.92 15.08 41.70
C GLY A 180 -11.43 14.82 40.28
N PHE A 181 -11.00 15.83 39.50
CA PHE A 181 -10.37 15.57 38.22
C PHE A 181 -8.89 15.15 38.42
N VAL A 182 -8.51 14.06 37.80
CA VAL A 182 -7.14 13.52 37.81
C VAL A 182 -6.73 13.24 36.37
N ASP A 183 -5.53 13.69 36.00
CA ASP A 183 -4.94 13.38 34.70
C ASP A 183 -4.70 11.90 34.52
N ASN A 184 -4.73 11.44 33.29
CA ASN A 184 -4.36 10.07 32.94
C ASN A 184 -2.85 9.88 32.98
N TYR A 185 -2.40 8.65 33.22
CA TYR A 185 -1.00 8.29 32.99
C TYR A 185 -0.71 8.36 31.47
N THR A 186 0.50 8.78 31.12
CA THR A 186 0.84 9.21 29.77
C THR A 186 0.78 8.08 28.72
N ASP A 187 1.21 6.88 29.07
CA ASP A 187 1.19 5.68 28.21
C ASP A 187 -0.17 4.99 28.14
N GLY A 188 -1.21 5.62 28.71
CA GLY A 188 -2.60 5.20 28.62
C GLY A 188 -3.51 6.32 28.07
N GLN A 189 -2.97 7.40 27.51
CA GLN A 189 -3.73 8.43 26.82
C GLN A 189 -4.14 8.00 25.42
N ALA A 190 -5.11 8.71 24.82
CA ALA A 190 -5.52 8.47 23.45
C ALA A 190 -4.32 8.53 22.48
N GLY A 191 -4.21 7.51 21.62
CA GLY A 191 -3.10 7.39 20.67
C GLY A 191 -1.81 6.79 21.23
N SER A 192 -1.77 6.39 22.51
CA SER A 192 -0.67 5.57 23.04
C SER A 192 -0.64 4.20 22.37
N VAL A 193 0.56 3.65 22.21
CA VAL A 193 0.72 2.20 22.25
C VAL A 193 0.63 1.81 23.73
N TYR A 194 -0.52 1.24 24.12
CA TYR A 194 -0.90 1.13 25.53
C TYR A 194 0.14 0.40 26.37
N ALA A 195 0.54 1.02 27.48
CA ALA A 195 1.54 0.57 28.44
C ALA A 195 2.97 0.41 27.86
N GLU A 196 3.22 0.87 26.63
CA GLU A 196 4.55 0.89 26.02
C GLU A 196 5.04 2.31 25.75
N ASN A 197 4.30 3.08 24.92
CA ASN A 197 4.74 4.39 24.46
C ASN A 197 3.61 5.43 24.46
N PRO A 198 3.77 6.57 25.13
CA PRO A 198 2.81 7.66 25.08
C PRO A 198 2.76 8.31 23.69
N PRO A 199 1.68 9.04 23.36
CA PRO A 199 1.65 9.84 22.15
C PRO A 199 2.63 11.01 22.25
N MET A 200 3.30 11.36 21.15
CA MET A 200 4.26 12.47 21.11
C MET A 200 3.61 13.82 21.41
N VAL A 201 2.35 13.99 21.07
CA VAL A 201 1.52 15.17 21.31
C VAL A 201 0.05 14.75 21.47
N ASN A 202 -0.79 15.63 22.01
CA ASN A 202 -2.21 15.37 22.22
C ASN A 202 -3.08 16.21 21.28
N PRO A 203 -3.51 15.71 20.11
CA PRO A 203 -4.38 16.43 19.18
C PRO A 203 -5.86 16.07 19.37
N ALA A 204 -6.29 15.62 20.54
CA ALA A 204 -7.67 15.25 20.82
C ALA A 204 -8.61 16.43 20.58
N ARG A 205 -9.77 16.16 19.99
CA ARG A 205 -10.89 17.10 19.86
C ARG A 205 -11.83 16.96 21.04
N LYS A 206 -12.71 17.96 21.21
CA LYS A 206 -13.69 17.96 22.30
C LYS A 206 -14.59 16.72 22.27
N PRO A 207 -15.02 16.20 23.42
CA PRO A 207 -16.09 15.21 23.47
C PRO A 207 -17.31 15.67 22.68
N GLY A 208 -17.92 14.73 21.94
CA GLY A 208 -18.99 15.01 20.97
C GLY A 208 -18.49 15.23 19.54
N GLU A 209 -17.21 15.53 19.34
CA GLU A 209 -16.58 15.56 18.01
C GLU A 209 -15.97 14.21 17.64
N TRP A 210 -16.01 13.87 16.34
CA TRP A 210 -15.39 12.66 15.84
C TRP A 210 -13.88 12.78 15.87
N GLN A 211 -13.24 11.80 16.48
CA GLN A 211 -11.80 11.55 16.49
C GLN A 211 -11.46 10.60 15.35
N VAL A 212 -10.30 10.75 14.77
CA VAL A 212 -9.84 9.93 13.64
C VAL A 212 -8.50 9.31 13.96
N TYR A 213 -8.38 8.00 13.83
CA TYR A 213 -7.10 7.31 13.74
C TYR A 213 -6.85 6.81 12.33
N ASP A 214 -5.69 7.17 11.79
CA ASP A 214 -5.08 6.53 10.63
C ASP A 214 -3.82 5.81 11.12
N ILE A 215 -3.84 4.49 11.01
CA ILE A 215 -2.82 3.61 11.59
C ILE A 215 -2.13 2.83 10.48
N VAL A 216 -0.79 2.87 10.43
CA VAL A 216 0.02 1.94 9.63
C VAL A 216 0.62 0.91 10.58
N PHE A 217 0.26 -0.34 10.37
CA PHE A 217 0.69 -1.45 11.19
C PHE A 217 1.46 -2.48 10.40
N HIS A 218 2.61 -2.88 10.91
CA HIS A 218 3.39 -4.02 10.46
C HIS A 218 3.55 -5.00 11.63
N GLN A 219 3.12 -6.23 11.42
CA GLN A 219 3.20 -7.27 12.45
C GLN A 219 4.64 -7.72 12.72
N PRO A 220 4.93 -8.28 13.91
CA PRO A 220 6.19 -8.97 14.17
C PRO A 220 6.38 -10.14 13.23
N VAL A 221 7.60 -10.32 12.75
CA VAL A 221 7.98 -11.40 11.85
C VAL A 221 8.84 -12.41 12.62
N TRP A 222 8.40 -13.66 12.60
CA TRP A 222 9.06 -14.79 13.24
C TRP A 222 9.56 -15.78 12.22
N LYS A 223 10.78 -16.29 12.41
CA LYS A 223 11.33 -17.36 11.61
C LYS A 223 12.00 -18.38 12.54
N ASP A 224 11.61 -19.65 12.41
CA ASP A 224 12.15 -20.74 13.21
C ASP A 224 12.11 -20.43 14.74
N GLY A 225 11.03 -19.79 15.19
CA GLY A 225 10.83 -19.39 16.59
C GLY A 225 11.63 -18.17 17.04
N GLN A 226 12.44 -17.57 16.18
CA GLN A 226 13.21 -16.38 16.45
C GLN A 226 12.51 -15.13 15.91
N LEU A 227 12.49 -14.05 16.68
CA LEU A 227 12.02 -12.75 16.24
C LEU A 227 12.99 -12.16 15.21
N VAL A 228 12.54 -12.01 13.98
CA VAL A 228 13.33 -11.39 12.89
C VAL A 228 13.07 -9.91 12.82
N HIS A 229 11.82 -9.50 13.09
CA HIS A 229 11.41 -8.10 13.09
C HIS A 229 10.33 -7.89 14.17
N PRO A 230 10.47 -6.86 15.05
CA PRO A 230 9.52 -6.64 16.15
C PRO A 230 8.13 -6.18 15.69
N GLY A 231 7.99 -5.80 14.42
CA GLY A 231 6.81 -5.12 13.94
C GLY A 231 6.82 -3.64 14.31
N SER A 232 5.89 -2.88 13.77
CA SER A 232 5.84 -1.46 14.07
C SER A 232 4.45 -0.87 13.88
N VAL A 233 4.20 0.24 14.59
CA VAL A 233 2.97 1.01 14.45
C VAL A 233 3.28 2.49 14.26
N THR A 234 2.62 3.09 13.27
CA THR A 234 2.58 4.55 13.06
C THR A 234 1.15 5.00 13.22
N VAL A 235 0.90 6.02 14.03
CA VAL A 235 -0.46 6.51 14.30
C VAL A 235 -0.54 7.99 13.99
N PHE A 236 -1.48 8.35 13.12
CA PHE A 236 -1.96 9.72 12.97
C PHE A 236 -3.27 9.85 13.73
N PHE A 237 -3.30 10.75 14.69
CA PHE A 237 -4.50 11.08 15.45
C PHE A 237 -5.01 12.46 15.02
N ASN A 238 -6.22 12.51 14.45
CA ASN A 238 -6.79 13.73 13.85
C ASN A 238 -5.86 14.39 12.82
N GLY A 239 -5.11 13.58 12.06
CA GLY A 239 -4.15 14.03 11.06
C GLY A 239 -2.78 14.43 11.62
N VAL A 240 -2.56 14.36 12.93
CA VAL A 240 -1.28 14.67 13.58
C VAL A 240 -0.55 13.37 13.94
N LEU A 241 0.73 13.27 13.59
CA LEU A 241 1.58 12.11 13.92
C LEU A 241 1.78 12.03 15.44
N VAL A 242 1.36 10.92 16.05
CA VAL A 242 1.48 10.69 17.50
C VAL A 242 2.33 9.46 17.83
N GLN A 243 2.46 8.52 16.89
CA GLN A 243 3.42 7.39 16.96
C GLN A 243 4.18 7.35 15.64
N ASP A 244 5.49 7.50 15.69
CA ASP A 244 6.36 7.47 14.52
C ASP A 244 7.10 6.13 14.44
N HIS A 245 6.52 5.19 13.70
CA HIS A 245 7.13 3.88 13.47
C HIS A 245 7.64 3.20 14.76
N TRP A 246 6.84 3.28 15.83
CA TRP A 246 7.18 2.63 17.08
C TRP A 246 7.35 1.13 16.90
N GLU A 247 8.53 0.60 17.17
CA GLU A 247 8.78 -0.83 17.18
C GLU A 247 8.20 -1.44 18.46
N MET A 248 7.27 -2.38 18.31
CA MET A 248 6.53 -2.93 19.45
C MET A 248 7.44 -3.78 20.34
N GLU A 249 7.37 -3.56 21.64
CA GLU A 249 8.15 -4.27 22.64
C GLU A 249 7.44 -5.52 23.16
N GLY A 250 6.12 -5.55 23.09
CA GLY A 250 5.34 -6.62 23.69
C GLY A 250 3.90 -6.73 23.23
N LEU A 251 3.17 -7.64 23.85
CA LEU A 251 1.73 -7.79 23.72
C LEU A 251 1.05 -6.94 24.79
N THR A 252 -0.03 -6.24 24.42
CA THR A 252 -0.77 -5.38 25.34
C THR A 252 -1.22 -6.12 26.60
N THR A 253 -0.97 -5.51 27.73
CA THR A 253 -1.45 -5.97 29.04
C THR A 253 -1.48 -4.82 30.05
N HIS A 254 -2.35 -4.91 31.05
CA HIS A 254 -2.46 -3.90 32.09
C HIS A 254 -1.41 -4.08 33.18
N CYS A 255 -0.70 -3.01 33.55
CA CYS A 255 0.28 -2.95 34.66
C CYS A 255 1.43 -3.97 34.59
N LYS A 256 1.73 -4.54 33.45
CA LYS A 256 2.80 -5.52 33.26
C LYS A 256 3.43 -5.35 31.89
N ARG A 257 4.68 -5.77 31.74
CA ARG A 257 5.31 -5.95 30.43
C ARG A 257 5.16 -7.42 30.03
N ARG A 258 4.61 -7.66 28.85
CA ARG A 258 4.47 -8.98 28.27
C ARG A 258 5.25 -9.03 26.97
N PRO A 259 6.34 -9.81 26.91
CA PRO A 259 7.20 -9.82 25.73
C PRO A 259 6.45 -10.27 24.49
N LEU A 260 6.97 -9.90 23.31
CA LEU A 260 6.52 -10.44 22.04
C LEU A 260 6.63 -11.98 22.05
N ALA A 261 5.66 -12.64 21.46
CA ALA A 261 5.62 -14.08 21.31
C ALA A 261 5.12 -14.45 19.90
N PRO A 262 5.54 -15.60 19.34
CA PRO A 262 5.01 -16.08 18.06
C PRO A 262 3.49 -16.18 18.07
N HIS A 263 2.85 -15.69 17.03
CA HIS A 263 1.40 -15.77 16.83
C HIS A 263 1.09 -15.98 15.34
N ALA A 264 -0.18 -16.17 14.99
CA ALA A 264 -0.62 -16.28 13.61
C ALA A 264 -0.28 -14.99 12.83
N THR A 265 -0.08 -15.13 11.52
CA THR A 265 0.23 -14.00 10.62
C THR A 265 -0.98 -13.14 10.28
N LYS A 266 -2.17 -13.52 10.74
CA LYS A 266 -3.42 -12.76 10.65
C LYS A 266 -4.17 -12.88 11.97
N GLY A 267 -4.91 -11.86 12.31
CA GLY A 267 -5.80 -11.83 13.46
C GLY A 267 -6.90 -10.79 13.26
N PRO A 268 -7.95 -10.83 14.07
CA PRO A 268 -9.06 -9.89 13.97
C PRO A 268 -8.66 -8.50 14.48
N LEU A 269 -9.29 -7.47 13.94
CA LEU A 269 -9.39 -6.21 14.66
C LEU A 269 -10.34 -6.40 15.84
N GLN A 270 -9.90 -6.01 17.03
CA GLN A 270 -10.74 -6.04 18.22
C GLN A 270 -11.01 -4.60 18.69
N LEU A 271 -12.23 -4.31 19.06
CA LEU A 271 -12.61 -3.11 19.78
C LEU A 271 -13.00 -3.49 21.21
N GLN A 272 -12.40 -2.79 22.17
CA GLN A 272 -12.59 -3.09 23.59
C GLN A 272 -13.89 -2.45 24.13
N ASP A 273 -14.62 -3.21 24.93
CA ASP A 273 -15.61 -2.67 25.86
C ASP A 273 -14.95 -2.57 27.24
N HIS A 274 -14.85 -1.35 27.75
CA HIS A 274 -14.33 -1.05 29.08
C HIS A 274 -15.42 -0.50 30.03
N GLY A 275 -16.69 -0.74 29.72
CA GLY A 275 -17.83 -0.22 30.49
C GLY A 275 -18.14 1.26 30.24
N CYS A 276 -17.49 1.88 29.27
CA CYS A 276 -17.73 3.25 28.85
C CYS A 276 -18.47 3.29 27.51
N VAL A 277 -19.22 4.35 27.25
CA VAL A 277 -19.88 4.53 25.96
C VAL A 277 -18.93 5.20 24.98
N VAL A 278 -18.51 4.44 23.98
CA VAL A 278 -17.72 4.92 22.84
C VAL A 278 -18.42 4.56 21.55
N GLN A 279 -18.55 5.51 20.66
CA GLN A 279 -19.20 5.39 19.36
C GLN A 279 -18.15 5.23 18.28
N PHE A 280 -18.41 4.36 17.26
CA PHE A 280 -17.49 4.07 16.17
C PHE A 280 -18.18 4.16 14.82
N ARG A 281 -17.49 4.71 13.81
CA ARG A 281 -17.97 4.76 12.42
C ARG A 281 -16.82 4.71 11.43
N ASN A 282 -17.14 4.62 10.14
CA ASN A 282 -16.20 4.71 9.00
C ASN A 282 -14.92 3.90 9.24
N ILE A 283 -15.07 2.56 9.30
CA ILE A 283 -13.96 1.66 9.60
C ILE A 283 -13.60 0.87 8.36
N TRP A 284 -12.36 1.03 7.90
CA TRP A 284 -11.83 0.29 6.76
C TRP A 284 -10.34 0.03 6.91
N TYR A 285 -9.84 -0.99 6.25
CA TYR A 285 -8.41 -1.21 6.15
C TYR A 285 -7.99 -1.50 4.72
N ARG A 286 -6.73 -1.23 4.40
CA ARG A 286 -6.05 -1.69 3.20
C ARG A 286 -4.98 -2.68 3.61
N PRO A 287 -4.96 -3.89 3.04
CA PRO A 287 -3.86 -4.81 3.27
C PRO A 287 -2.56 -4.21 2.70
N LEU A 288 -1.52 -4.22 3.49
CA LEU A 288 -0.18 -3.86 3.02
C LEU A 288 0.58 -5.13 2.65
N PRO A 289 1.37 -5.10 1.58
CA PRO A 289 2.28 -6.20 1.30
C PRO A 289 3.28 -6.31 2.45
N SER A 290 3.64 -7.54 2.79
CA SER A 290 4.71 -7.78 3.74
C SER A 290 5.96 -6.98 3.36
N ARG A 291 6.61 -6.37 4.33
CA ARG A 291 7.88 -5.64 4.09
C ARG A 291 8.91 -6.51 3.38
N TRP A 292 8.91 -7.81 3.65
CA TRP A 292 9.81 -8.79 3.06
C TRP A 292 9.46 -9.15 1.62
N ASP A 293 8.19 -9.04 1.25
CA ASP A 293 7.69 -9.32 -0.10
C ASP A 293 7.57 -8.07 -0.96
N ASN A 294 7.65 -6.89 -0.35
CA ASN A 294 7.46 -5.62 -1.05
C ASN A 294 8.74 -5.08 -1.67
N LEU A 295 9.19 -5.71 -2.73
CA LEU A 295 10.33 -5.25 -3.52
C LEU A 295 10.08 -3.92 -4.27
N THR A 296 8.86 -3.39 -4.24
CA THR A 296 8.52 -2.13 -4.91
C THR A 296 8.82 -0.91 -4.07
N HIS A 297 8.86 -1.03 -2.75
CA HIS A 297 8.96 0.09 -1.82
C HIS A 297 10.22 0.09 -0.96
N SER A 298 10.94 -1.01 -0.88
CA SER A 298 12.04 -1.13 0.05
C SER A 298 13.33 -1.52 -0.65
N ALA A 299 14.32 -0.66 -0.51
CA ALA A 299 15.72 -1.03 -0.73
C ALA A 299 16.20 -2.05 0.31
N MET A 300 15.36 -2.29 1.30
CA MET A 300 15.72 -3.19 2.34
C MET A 300 15.42 -4.59 1.93
N SER A 301 16.30 -5.22 1.45
CA SER A 301 16.17 -6.60 1.53
C SER A 301 15.28 -7.35 0.73
N ALA A 302 15.37 -6.97 -0.37
CA ALA A 302 15.06 -7.94 -1.33
C ALA A 302 15.68 -9.26 -0.92
N CYS A 303 14.85 -10.22 -0.59
CA CYS A 303 15.29 -11.59 -0.55
C CYS A 303 16.03 -11.84 -1.88
N PRO A 304 17.33 -12.12 -1.90
CA PRO A 304 18.11 -12.22 -3.14
C PRO A 304 17.47 -13.20 -4.12
N GLN A 305 16.84 -14.27 -3.63
CA GLN A 305 16.11 -15.22 -4.46
C GLN A 305 14.92 -14.57 -5.16
N LYS A 306 14.15 -13.72 -4.46
CA LYS A 306 12.99 -13.04 -5.05
C LYS A 306 13.39 -12.00 -6.09
N VAL A 307 14.48 -11.28 -5.85
CA VAL A 307 15.06 -10.37 -6.85
C VAL A 307 15.44 -11.12 -8.12
N MET A 308 16.16 -12.22 -7.99
CA MET A 308 16.57 -13.04 -9.12
C MET A 308 15.38 -13.63 -9.87
N GLU A 309 14.35 -14.09 -9.16
CA GLU A 309 13.10 -14.58 -9.75
C GLU A 309 12.43 -13.50 -10.61
N LEU A 310 12.21 -12.29 -10.07
CA LEU A 310 11.62 -11.18 -10.81
C LEU A 310 12.45 -10.73 -12.01
N ARG A 311 13.77 -10.74 -11.88
CA ARG A 311 14.68 -10.46 -12.99
C ARG A 311 14.53 -11.48 -14.11
N ARG A 312 14.53 -12.78 -13.78
CA ARG A 312 14.33 -13.87 -14.75
C ARG A 312 12.96 -13.80 -15.42
N GLU A 313 11.91 -13.56 -14.66
CA GLU A 313 10.57 -13.35 -15.22
C GLU A 313 10.52 -12.17 -16.20
N THR A 314 11.20 -11.07 -15.86
CA THR A 314 11.25 -9.88 -16.72
C THR A 314 12.05 -10.19 -17.99
N ALA A 315 13.21 -10.83 -17.88
CA ALA A 315 14.00 -11.29 -19.02
C ALA A 315 13.19 -12.20 -19.95
N ALA A 316 12.47 -13.19 -19.39
CA ALA A 316 11.63 -14.09 -20.17
C ALA A 316 10.51 -13.35 -20.92
N LYS A 317 9.84 -12.42 -20.26
CA LYS A 317 8.79 -11.58 -20.88
C LYS A 317 9.34 -10.69 -22.01
N LEU A 318 10.53 -10.16 -21.85
CA LEU A 318 11.20 -9.35 -22.89
C LEU A 318 11.66 -10.25 -24.06
N PHE A 319 12.29 -11.36 -23.77
CA PHE A 319 12.75 -12.31 -24.80
C PHE A 319 11.61 -12.84 -25.66
N ALA A 320 10.47 -13.18 -25.03
CA ALA A 320 9.27 -13.64 -25.73
C ALA A 320 8.67 -12.61 -26.72
N LYS A 321 8.99 -11.32 -26.56
CA LYS A 321 8.54 -10.26 -27.47
C LYS A 321 9.43 -10.10 -28.70
N ILE A 322 10.61 -10.73 -28.74
CA ILE A 322 11.56 -10.66 -29.85
C ILE A 322 11.10 -11.63 -30.92
N ALA A 323 10.68 -11.11 -32.06
CA ALA A 323 10.13 -11.90 -33.16
C ALA A 323 11.17 -12.88 -33.78
N ASP A 324 12.42 -12.44 -33.94
CA ASP A 324 13.53 -13.28 -34.41
C ASP A 324 14.81 -12.98 -33.61
N PRO A 325 15.12 -13.78 -32.59
CA PRO A 325 16.33 -13.62 -31.80
C PRO A 325 17.66 -13.81 -32.58
N LYS A 326 17.58 -14.28 -33.83
CA LYS A 326 18.75 -14.50 -34.69
C LYS A 326 18.98 -13.34 -35.66
N ALA A 327 18.05 -12.38 -35.76
CA ALA A 327 18.15 -11.29 -36.70
C ALA A 327 19.42 -10.44 -36.45
N ALA A 328 20.18 -10.23 -37.50
CA ALA A 328 21.44 -9.45 -37.48
C ALA A 328 21.15 -7.94 -37.65
N THR A 329 20.38 -7.36 -36.74
CA THR A 329 20.01 -5.92 -36.77
C THR A 329 20.40 -5.25 -35.46
N ALA A 330 20.71 -3.96 -35.49
CA ALA A 330 21.00 -3.16 -34.30
C ALA A 330 19.81 -3.16 -33.32
N ALA A 331 18.61 -3.12 -33.85
CA ALA A 331 17.38 -3.20 -33.03
C ALA A 331 17.30 -4.51 -32.24
N ASN A 332 17.62 -5.65 -32.88
CA ASN A 332 17.62 -6.96 -32.21
C ASN A 332 18.73 -7.06 -31.17
N VAL A 333 19.94 -6.56 -31.49
CA VAL A 333 21.05 -6.54 -30.53
C VAL A 333 20.69 -5.68 -29.31
N LYS A 334 20.06 -4.52 -29.50
CA LYS A 334 19.57 -3.67 -28.39
C LYS A 334 18.53 -4.41 -27.54
N ALA A 335 17.53 -5.05 -28.17
CA ALA A 335 16.50 -5.81 -27.48
C ALA A 335 17.08 -6.95 -26.64
N LEU A 336 17.99 -7.73 -27.22
CA LEU A 336 18.70 -8.78 -26.51
C LEU A 336 19.64 -8.22 -25.41
N GLY A 337 20.23 -7.07 -25.63
CA GLY A 337 20.99 -6.33 -24.62
C GLY A 337 20.14 -5.95 -23.40
N GLU A 338 18.88 -5.55 -23.62
CA GLU A 338 17.95 -5.32 -22.53
C GLU A 338 17.63 -6.63 -21.77
N VAL A 339 17.38 -7.74 -22.48
CA VAL A 339 17.15 -9.05 -21.85
C VAL A 339 18.30 -9.46 -20.93
N ILE A 340 19.55 -9.39 -21.44
CA ILE A 340 20.73 -9.80 -20.66
C ILE A 340 21.06 -8.84 -19.51
N SER A 341 20.55 -7.63 -19.50
CA SER A 341 20.66 -6.73 -18.35
C SER A 341 19.93 -7.27 -17.12
N TYR A 342 18.85 -8.03 -17.34
CA TYR A 342 18.11 -8.71 -16.26
C TYR A 342 18.68 -10.08 -15.94
N ALA A 343 18.96 -10.90 -16.98
CA ALA A 343 19.49 -12.26 -16.81
C ALA A 343 20.54 -12.57 -17.90
N ASN A 344 21.82 -12.37 -17.55
CA ASN A 344 22.96 -12.66 -18.45
C ASN A 344 23.38 -14.13 -18.32
N GLU A 345 22.49 -15.02 -18.68
CA GLU A 345 22.70 -16.47 -18.54
C GLU A 345 22.05 -17.28 -19.68
N GLY A 346 22.51 -18.51 -19.84
CA GLY A 346 21.90 -19.50 -20.73
C GLY A 346 21.66 -19.03 -22.16
N GLU A 347 20.44 -19.26 -22.64
CA GLU A 347 20.05 -18.92 -24.02
C GLU A 347 20.01 -17.42 -24.29
N TYR A 348 19.73 -16.59 -23.30
CA TYR A 348 19.68 -15.14 -23.48
C TYR A 348 21.05 -14.56 -23.80
N CYS A 349 22.06 -14.97 -23.03
CA CYS A 349 23.45 -14.61 -23.29
C CYS A 349 23.90 -15.10 -24.66
N ALA A 350 23.62 -16.37 -24.99
CA ALA A 350 24.01 -16.95 -26.29
C ALA A 350 23.30 -16.26 -27.47
N ALA A 351 22.03 -15.88 -27.33
CA ALA A 351 21.29 -15.14 -28.36
C ALA A 351 21.88 -13.75 -28.60
N PHE A 352 22.20 -13.01 -27.53
CA PHE A 352 22.82 -11.70 -27.61
C PHE A 352 24.15 -11.74 -28.39
N TRP A 353 25.06 -12.63 -28.01
CA TRP A 353 26.37 -12.71 -28.65
C TRP A 353 26.27 -13.13 -30.12
N ARG A 354 25.41 -14.09 -30.46
CA ARG A 354 25.16 -14.49 -31.85
C ARG A 354 24.64 -13.33 -32.71
N ALA A 355 23.66 -12.58 -32.18
CA ALA A 355 23.09 -11.45 -32.90
C ALA A 355 24.13 -10.31 -33.07
N LEU A 356 24.91 -10.03 -32.04
CA LEU A 356 25.98 -9.02 -32.10
C LEU A 356 27.08 -9.38 -33.10
N GLU A 357 27.52 -10.63 -33.11
CA GLU A 357 28.52 -11.11 -34.09
C GLU A 357 28.00 -11.07 -35.52
N ALA A 358 26.75 -11.52 -35.72
CA ALA A 358 26.12 -11.44 -37.03
C ALA A 358 25.96 -9.96 -37.52
N TYR A 359 25.60 -9.06 -36.61
CA TYR A 359 25.54 -7.62 -36.92
C TYR A 359 26.93 -7.04 -37.26
N ARG A 360 27.97 -7.41 -36.51
CA ARG A 360 29.35 -6.98 -36.78
C ARG A 360 29.87 -7.42 -38.16
N ALA A 361 29.44 -8.59 -38.62
CA ALA A 361 29.82 -9.08 -39.95
C ALA A 361 29.24 -8.21 -41.09
N LYS A 362 28.04 -7.61 -40.86
CA LYS A 362 27.39 -6.73 -41.82
C LYS A 362 26.71 -5.56 -41.11
N PRO A 363 27.45 -4.63 -40.55
CA PRO A 363 26.90 -3.52 -39.78
C PRO A 363 26.15 -2.52 -40.66
N GLY A 364 25.24 -1.79 -40.05
CA GLY A 364 24.51 -0.69 -40.66
C GLY A 364 25.39 0.54 -40.92
N ASP A 365 24.74 1.68 -41.11
CA ASP A 365 25.45 2.95 -41.30
C ASP A 365 26.08 3.47 -40.00
N ALA A 366 26.89 4.55 -40.13
CA ALA A 366 27.62 5.12 -39.02
C ALA A 366 26.70 5.58 -37.86
N LYS A 367 25.52 6.10 -38.17
CA LYS A 367 24.56 6.57 -37.20
C LYS A 367 23.95 5.39 -36.42
N GLU A 368 23.58 4.32 -37.10
CA GLU A 368 23.07 3.11 -36.50
C GLU A 368 24.09 2.46 -35.57
N ILE A 369 25.37 2.43 -35.97
CA ILE A 369 26.48 1.94 -35.14
C ILE A 369 26.67 2.82 -33.90
N GLU A 370 26.63 4.15 -34.05
CA GLU A 370 26.73 5.09 -32.93
C GLU A 370 25.58 4.86 -31.91
N ASP A 371 24.35 4.77 -32.39
CA ASP A 371 23.16 4.58 -31.56
C ASP A 371 23.15 3.21 -30.90
N LEU A 372 23.66 2.15 -31.54
CA LEU A 372 23.87 0.85 -30.93
C LEU A 372 24.93 0.92 -29.82
N ASN A 373 26.09 1.55 -30.13
CA ASN A 373 27.18 1.67 -29.15
C ASN A 373 26.76 2.44 -27.89
N LYS A 374 25.91 3.47 -28.02
CA LYS A 374 25.35 4.17 -26.85
C LYS A 374 24.53 3.22 -25.94
N ALA A 375 23.78 2.31 -26.54
CA ALA A 375 23.04 1.28 -25.75
C ALA A 375 24.00 0.26 -25.11
N LEU A 376 25.04 -0.20 -25.87
CA LEU A 376 26.04 -1.12 -25.35
C LEU A 376 26.92 -0.47 -24.25
N ASP A 377 27.13 0.84 -24.28
CA ASP A 377 27.85 1.57 -23.23
C ASP A 377 27.20 1.43 -21.84
N VAL A 378 25.89 1.38 -21.78
CA VAL A 378 25.18 1.15 -20.51
C VAL A 378 25.51 -0.24 -19.96
N LEU A 379 25.51 -1.26 -20.81
CA LEU A 379 25.84 -2.63 -20.40
C LEU A 379 27.32 -2.79 -20.01
N VAL A 380 28.23 -2.09 -20.74
CA VAL A 380 29.68 -2.09 -20.42
C VAL A 380 29.90 -1.41 -19.06
N ARG A 381 29.34 -0.24 -18.86
CA ARG A 381 29.50 0.55 -17.63
C ARG A 381 28.99 -0.22 -16.39
N ASN A 382 27.95 -1.04 -16.55
CA ASN A 382 27.40 -1.87 -15.50
C ASN A 382 28.00 -3.30 -15.44
N ASN A 383 29.09 -3.55 -16.14
CA ASN A 383 29.80 -4.84 -16.19
C ASN A 383 28.93 -6.05 -16.66
N VAL A 384 27.87 -5.80 -17.42
CA VAL A 384 27.05 -6.86 -18.03
C VAL A 384 27.76 -7.50 -19.20
N ILE A 385 28.47 -6.69 -20.01
CA ILE A 385 29.31 -7.11 -21.15
C ILE A 385 30.69 -6.40 -21.11
N PRO A 386 31.73 -6.99 -21.71
CA PRO A 386 33.05 -6.33 -21.80
C PRO A 386 33.06 -5.17 -22.80
N ALA A 387 34.00 -4.24 -22.63
CA ALA A 387 34.18 -3.10 -23.51
C ALA A 387 34.43 -3.48 -24.99
N SER A 388 35.01 -4.67 -25.24
CA SER A 388 35.21 -5.25 -26.57
C SER A 388 33.90 -5.59 -27.30
N ALA A 389 32.76 -5.53 -26.63
CA ALA A 389 31.45 -5.73 -27.25
C ALA A 389 31.01 -4.60 -28.17
N LYS A 390 31.65 -3.41 -28.13
CA LYS A 390 31.33 -2.31 -29.02
C LYS A 390 31.62 -2.63 -30.48
N VAL A 391 30.83 -2.04 -31.36
CA VAL A 391 30.96 -2.21 -32.82
C VAL A 391 31.87 -1.12 -33.35
N ALA A 392 32.93 -1.50 -34.10
CA ALA A 392 33.81 -0.53 -34.72
C ALA A 392 33.09 0.21 -35.85
N ALA A 393 33.27 1.53 -35.92
CA ALA A 393 32.92 2.30 -37.12
C ALA A 393 33.83 1.85 -38.26
N LYS A 394 33.25 1.57 -39.44
CA LYS A 394 34.02 1.29 -40.65
C LYS A 394 34.64 2.53 -41.21
#